data_b6e57947eaa51123b8630193daa31874
#
_entry.id   b6e57947eaa51123b8630193daa31874
#
_cell.length_a   1.000
_cell.length_b   1.000
_cell.length_c   1.000
_cell.angle_alpha   90.00
_cell.angle_beta   90.00
_cell.angle_gamma   90.00
#
_symmetry.space_group_name_H-M   'P 1'
#
loop_
_entity.id
_entity.type
_entity.pdbx_description
1 polymer ?
#
loop_
_entity_poly.entity_id
_entity_poly.type
_entity_poly.pdbx_seq_one_letter_code
_entity_poly.pdbx_strand_id
1 'polypeptide(L)' 'MEASLRLDAVGSAGFGVSRNRMAELIRSGAVRINWQPATSPSRELRCGDRVQLQNRGELVLERAERTQKQRWRVELSRH' A
#
# COMPACT_ATOMS: atom_id res chain seq x y z
N MET A 1 3.35 -1.34 -12.44
CA MET A 1 2.90 -2.70 -12.07
C MET A 1 3.67 -3.20 -10.87
N GLU A 2 2.99 -3.87 -9.98
CA GLU A 2 3.59 -4.36 -8.74
C GLU A 2 3.77 -5.87 -8.76
N ALA A 3 4.83 -6.36 -8.14
CA ALA A 3 5.09 -7.80 -8.03
C ALA A 3 4.20 -8.49 -7.00
N SER A 4 3.62 -7.73 -6.07
CA SER A 4 2.71 -8.24 -5.05
C SER A 4 1.83 -7.10 -4.53
N LEU A 5 0.76 -7.47 -3.84
CA LEU A 5 -0.12 -6.51 -3.17
C LEU A 5 0.30 -6.27 -1.71
N ARG A 6 1.57 -6.40 -1.42
CA ARG A 6 2.09 -6.11 -0.08
C ARG A 6 1.95 -4.63 0.24
N LEU A 7 1.68 -4.35 1.50
CA LEU A 7 1.50 -2.99 1.98
C LEU A 7 2.71 -2.09 1.66
N ASP A 8 3.93 -2.60 1.85
CA ASP A 8 5.14 -1.83 1.56
C ASP A 8 5.29 -1.49 0.08
N ALA A 9 4.95 -2.43 -0.81
CA ALA A 9 5.03 -2.21 -2.26
C ALA A 9 3.96 -1.23 -2.73
N VAL A 10 2.73 -1.45 -2.35
CA VAL A 10 1.59 -0.60 -2.76
C VAL A 10 1.74 0.80 -2.17
N GLY A 11 2.10 0.90 -0.90
CA GLY A 11 2.28 2.20 -0.24
C GLY A 11 3.44 2.98 -0.85
N SER A 12 4.55 2.31 -1.15
CA SER A 12 5.69 2.94 -1.81
C SER A 12 5.29 3.55 -3.15
N ALA A 13 4.58 2.79 -3.97
CA ALA A 13 4.12 3.26 -5.28
C ALA A 13 3.13 4.42 -5.15
N GLY A 14 2.16 4.30 -4.24
CA GLY A 14 1.09 5.28 -4.11
C GLY A 14 1.50 6.58 -3.44
N PHE A 15 2.41 6.52 -2.46
CA PHE A 15 2.86 7.71 -1.74
C PHE A 15 4.17 8.29 -2.28
N GLY A 16 4.80 7.62 -3.25
CA GLY A 16 6.03 8.13 -3.85
C GLY A 16 7.24 8.07 -2.94
N VAL A 17 7.33 7.06 -2.08
CA VAL A 17 8.47 6.83 -1.19
C VAL A 17 9.13 5.50 -1.53
N SER A 18 10.37 5.29 -1.09
CA SER A 18 11.04 4.01 -1.29
C SER A 18 10.37 2.91 -0.46
N ARG A 19 10.54 1.64 -0.87
CA ARG A 19 9.98 0.53 -0.10
C ARG A 19 10.58 0.44 1.30
N ASN A 20 11.88 0.72 1.44
CA ASN A 20 12.54 0.74 2.74
C ASN A 20 11.93 1.82 3.64
N ARG A 21 11.73 3.00 3.09
CA ARG A 21 11.11 4.09 3.86
C ARG A 21 9.66 3.76 4.22
N MET A 22 8.92 3.18 3.28
CA MET A 22 7.54 2.75 3.56
C MET A 22 7.50 1.70 4.67
N ALA A 23 8.42 0.73 4.64
CA ALA A 23 8.50 -0.28 5.68
C ALA A 23 8.80 0.33 7.06
N GLU A 24 9.68 1.32 7.13
CA GLU A 24 9.97 2.04 8.37
C GLU A 24 8.72 2.73 8.91
N LEU A 25 7.98 3.41 8.04
CA LEU A 25 6.75 4.10 8.42
C LEU A 25 5.70 3.12 8.95
N ILE A 26 5.58 1.97 8.30
CA ILE A 26 4.65 0.93 8.73
C ILE A 26 5.03 0.42 10.14
N ARG A 27 6.30 0.10 10.35
CA ARG A 27 6.77 -0.41 11.64
C ARG A 27 6.66 0.62 12.76
N SER A 28 6.76 1.89 12.42
CA SER A 28 6.67 2.97 13.42
C SER A 28 5.24 3.25 13.89
N GLY A 29 4.24 2.65 13.25
CA GLY A 29 2.84 2.88 13.61
C GLY A 29 2.20 4.05 12.89
N ALA A 30 2.86 4.61 11.87
CA ALA A 30 2.34 5.75 11.11
C ALA A 30 1.30 5.35 10.07
N VAL A 31 1.04 4.06 9.89
CA VAL A 31 0.17 3.55 8.83
C VAL A 31 -1.04 2.84 9.43
N ARG A 32 -2.21 3.10 8.86
CA ARG A 32 -3.45 2.40 9.20
C ARG A 32 -4.08 1.85 7.93
N ILE A 33 -4.76 0.72 8.06
CA ILE A 33 -5.56 0.14 6.99
C ILE A 33 -6.99 0.07 7.48
N ASN A 34 -7.91 0.71 6.76
CA ASN A 34 -9.32 0.79 7.16
C ASN A 34 -9.48 1.25 8.61
N TRP A 35 -8.70 2.30 8.97
CA TRP A 35 -8.67 2.94 10.29
C TRP A 35 -8.09 2.09 11.41
N GLN A 36 -7.49 0.94 11.09
CA GLN A 36 -6.84 0.09 12.09
C GLN A 36 -5.33 0.12 11.91
N PRO A 37 -4.56 0.19 13.00
CA PRO A 37 -3.10 0.20 12.89
C PRO A 37 -2.57 -1.02 12.14
N ALA A 38 -1.61 -0.79 11.25
CA ALA A 38 -0.94 -1.83 10.50
C ALA A 38 0.56 -1.68 10.67
N THR A 39 1.21 -2.71 11.22
CA THR A 39 2.64 -2.66 11.55
C THR A 39 3.47 -3.69 10.78
N SER A 40 2.82 -4.51 9.94
CA SER A 40 3.51 -5.52 9.14
C SER A 40 3.66 -5.03 7.69
N PRO A 41 4.90 -4.78 7.22
CA PRO A 41 5.11 -4.37 5.83
C PRO A 41 4.68 -5.42 4.81
N SER A 42 4.68 -6.68 5.20
CA SER A 42 4.31 -7.79 4.31
C SER A 42 2.81 -8.05 4.24
N ARG A 43 2.00 -7.30 4.98
CA ARG A 43 0.55 -7.49 4.94
C ARG A 43 0.02 -7.32 3.53
N GLU A 44 -0.77 -8.27 3.07
CA GLU A 44 -1.40 -8.19 1.76
C GLU A 44 -2.66 -7.34 1.80
N LEU A 45 -2.84 -6.54 0.76
CA LEU A 45 -4.00 -5.69 0.59
C LEU A 45 -5.00 -6.35 -0.35
N ARG A 46 -6.24 -5.88 -0.26
CA ARG A 46 -7.33 -6.28 -1.15
C ARG A 46 -7.93 -5.05 -1.81
N CYS A 47 -8.60 -5.25 -2.93
CA CYS A 47 -9.33 -4.17 -3.59
C CYS A 47 -10.32 -3.53 -2.61
N GLY A 48 -10.34 -2.22 -2.58
CA GLY A 48 -11.17 -1.45 -1.65
C GLY A 48 -10.49 -1.12 -0.34
N ASP A 49 -9.31 -1.69 -0.05
CA ASP A 49 -8.58 -1.34 1.16
C ASP A 49 -8.10 0.10 1.09
N ARG A 50 -8.25 0.79 2.21
CA ARG A 50 -7.85 2.17 2.37
C ARG A 50 -6.62 2.24 3.27
N VAL A 51 -5.53 2.75 2.72
CA VAL A 51 -4.26 2.90 3.44
C VAL A 51 -4.11 4.35 3.83
N GLN A 52 -3.93 4.61 5.12
CA GLN A 52 -3.80 5.95 5.66
C GLN A 52 -2.39 6.12 6.20
N LEU A 53 -1.71 7.17 5.74
CA LEU A 53 -0.37 7.48 6.19
C LEU A 53 -0.39 8.82 6.92
N GLN A 54 0.10 8.82 8.15
CA GLN A 54 0.11 10.00 9.00
C GLN A 54 0.84 11.17 8.30
N ASN A 55 0.15 12.31 8.22
CA ASN A 55 0.64 13.55 7.61
C ASN A 55 0.88 13.47 6.09
N ARG A 56 0.43 12.41 5.42
CA ARG A 56 0.58 12.28 3.97
C ARG A 56 -0.71 11.99 3.23
N GLY A 57 -1.80 11.81 3.96
CA GLY A 57 -3.09 11.56 3.37
C GLY A 57 -3.43 10.09 3.29
N GLU A 58 -4.23 9.72 2.32
CA GLU A 58 -4.77 8.38 2.24
C GLU A 58 -4.78 7.87 0.80
N LEU A 59 -4.76 6.56 0.67
CA LEU A 59 -4.64 5.85 -0.59
C LEU A 59 -5.68 4.73 -0.60
N VAL A 60 -6.42 4.61 -1.69
CA VAL A 60 -7.40 3.53 -1.86
C VAL A 60 -6.94 2.62 -2.99
N LEU A 61 -6.90 1.32 -2.73
CA LEU A 61 -6.62 0.33 -3.75
C LEU A 61 -7.92 0.07 -4.53
N GLU A 62 -8.07 0.77 -5.66
CA GLU A 62 -9.30 0.72 -6.45
C GLU A 62 -9.41 -0.57 -7.22
N ARG A 63 -8.31 -1.03 -7.80
CA ARG A 63 -8.29 -2.16 -8.70
C ARG A 63 -6.96 -2.88 -8.66
N ALA A 64 -6.99 -4.20 -8.78
CA ALA A 64 -5.79 -5.00 -8.91
C ALA A 64 -6.05 -6.14 -9.89
N GLU A 65 -5.21 -6.23 -10.92
CA GLU A 65 -5.31 -7.28 -11.93
C GLU A 65 -3.97 -7.99 -12.06
N ARG A 66 -4.03 -9.32 -12.20
CA ARG A 66 -2.83 -10.11 -12.42
C ARG A 66 -2.48 -10.10 -13.91
N THR A 67 -1.26 -9.70 -14.22
CA THR A 67 -0.78 -9.65 -15.60
C THR A 67 -0.24 -11.01 -16.03
N GLN A 68 0.03 -11.17 -17.35
CA GLN A 68 0.58 -12.40 -17.91
C GLN A 68 1.95 -12.76 -17.33
N LYS A 69 2.70 -11.77 -16.83
CA LYS A 69 3.99 -11.98 -16.19
C LYS A 69 3.87 -12.24 -14.68
N GLN A 70 2.68 -12.55 -14.22
CA GLN A 70 2.37 -12.81 -12.82
C GLN A 70 2.69 -11.63 -11.90
N ARG A 71 2.60 -10.42 -12.43
CA ARG A 71 2.68 -9.19 -11.64
C ARG A 71 1.29 -8.59 -11.48
N TRP A 72 1.11 -7.77 -10.46
CA TRP A 72 -0.14 -7.10 -10.24
C TRP A 72 -0.14 -5.73 -10.90
N ARG A 73 -1.18 -5.46 -11.66
CA ARG A 73 -1.48 -4.13 -12.15
C ARG A 73 -2.48 -3.51 -11.19
N VAL A 74 -2.12 -2.38 -10.59
CA VAL A 74 -2.96 -1.76 -9.56
C VAL A 74 -3.41 -0.39 -10.01
N GLU A 75 -4.62 -0.01 -9.59
CA GLU A 75 -5.14 1.34 -9.73
C GLU A 75 -5.33 1.89 -8.33
N LEU A 76 -4.71 3.04 -8.08
CA LEU A 76 -4.71 3.67 -6.78
C LEU A 76 -5.36 5.04 -6.86
N SER A 77 -6.14 5.35 -5.85
CA SER A 77 -6.76 6.66 -5.70
C SER A 77 -6.19 7.30 -4.46
N ARG A 78 -5.66 8.51 -4.59
CA ARG A 78 -5.04 9.23 -3.49
C ARG A 78 -5.91 10.41 -3.05
N HIS A 79 -6.10 10.52 -1.76
CA HIS A 79 -6.96 11.56 -1.17
C HIS A 79 -6.22 12.41 -0.16
#